data_c5cabdf81fb24b7a388c08c0d69a3ca1
#
_entry.id   c5cabdf81fb24b7a388c08c0d69a3ca1
#
_cell.length_a   1.000
_cell.length_b   1.000
_cell.length_c   1.000
_cell.angle_alpha   90.00
_cell.angle_beta   90.00
_cell.angle_gamma   90.00
#
_symmetry.space_group_name_H-M   'P 1'
#
loop_
_entity.id
_entity.type
_entity.pdbx_description
1 polymer ?
#
loop_
_entity_poly.entity_id
_entity_poly.type
_entity_poly.pdbx_seq_one_letter_code
_entity_poly.pdbx_strand_id
1 'polypeptide(L)'
;WPAGPFSQKMQKFMQNPYMHALQVCFTIILPMIMVGSLASLVNTFRNFAPWLPDLSLINSFSFGLISIFMAFLIPYTIMESKKLQKQKMITGFASVSALIALANPQYVDGNLVINSGYVGTGGMTVAMVMGLVIGWLFSAYFKHGLFKKNSSLPSVVVVWFESILIIFVLILVCIIIGQNVDLFSLLEKVFSPLAAIGNTYLG
;
A
#
# COMPACT_ATOMS: atom_id res chain seq x y z
N TRP A 1 23.68 -10.03 -26.91
CA TRP A 1 22.46 -10.16 -27.73
C TRP A 1 21.78 -8.82 -27.73
N PRO A 2 21.54 -8.19 -28.91
CA PRO A 2 20.80 -6.94 -28.97
C PRO A 2 19.39 -7.19 -28.48
N ALA A 3 18.99 -6.37 -27.51
CA ALA A 3 17.66 -6.43 -26.91
C ALA A 3 16.60 -6.21 -28.00
N GLY A 4 15.76 -7.21 -28.27
CA GLY A 4 14.70 -7.12 -29.26
C GLY A 4 13.68 -6.01 -28.93
N PRO A 5 12.83 -5.60 -29.88
CA PRO A 5 11.89 -4.49 -29.70
C PRO A 5 10.94 -4.70 -28.49
N PHE A 6 10.71 -5.93 -28.08
CA PHE A 6 9.94 -6.28 -26.89
C PHE A 6 10.68 -5.91 -25.59
N SER A 7 12.00 -6.18 -25.52
CA SER A 7 12.80 -5.83 -24.33
C SER A 7 12.95 -4.33 -24.16
N GLN A 8 13.03 -3.55 -25.23
CA GLN A 8 13.07 -2.09 -25.17
C GLN A 8 11.74 -1.50 -24.69
N LYS A 9 10.61 -2.05 -25.13
CA LYS A 9 9.28 -1.65 -24.62
C LYS A 9 9.12 -2.01 -23.14
N MET A 10 9.58 -3.19 -22.74
CA MET A 10 9.55 -3.63 -21.35
C MET A 10 10.42 -2.73 -20.47
N GLN A 11 11.64 -2.36 -20.90
CA GLN A 11 12.49 -1.42 -20.17
C GLN A 11 11.85 -0.04 -20.02
N LYS A 12 11.22 0.51 -21.07
CA LYS A 12 10.47 1.76 -20.98
C LYS A 12 9.29 1.69 -20.02
N PHE A 13 8.59 0.56 -20.00
CA PHE A 13 7.50 0.32 -19.06
C PHE A 13 8.00 0.28 -17.61
N MET A 14 9.12 -0.38 -17.36
CA MET A 14 9.75 -0.47 -16.03
C MET A 14 10.41 0.85 -15.57
N GLN A 15 10.72 1.76 -16.48
CA GLN A 15 11.20 3.11 -16.14
C GLN A 15 10.06 4.06 -15.70
N ASN A 16 8.79 3.64 -15.83
CA ASN A 16 7.68 4.41 -15.30
C ASN A 16 7.73 4.42 -13.77
N PRO A 17 7.71 5.60 -13.10
CA PRO A 17 7.80 5.72 -11.65
C PRO A 17 6.77 4.85 -10.88
N TYR A 18 5.61 4.65 -11.45
CA TYR A 18 4.54 3.84 -10.84
C TYR A 18 4.83 2.34 -10.93
N MET A 19 5.31 1.86 -12.07
CA MET A 19 5.71 0.45 -12.24
C MET A 19 6.96 0.13 -11.41
N HIS A 20 7.92 1.03 -11.40
CA HIS A 20 9.09 0.94 -10.53
C HIS A 20 8.69 0.86 -9.05
N ALA A 21 7.73 1.67 -8.61
CA ALA A 21 7.24 1.64 -7.22
C ALA A 21 6.61 0.29 -6.86
N LEU A 22 5.81 -0.30 -7.75
CA LEU A 22 5.24 -1.63 -7.53
C LEU A 22 6.34 -2.70 -7.43
N GLN A 23 7.30 -2.69 -8.35
CA GLN A 23 8.41 -3.64 -8.35
C GLN A 23 9.24 -3.54 -7.06
N VAL A 24 9.64 -2.34 -6.66
CA VAL A 24 10.39 -2.10 -5.43
C VAL A 24 9.59 -2.53 -4.20
N CYS A 25 8.30 -2.19 -4.17
CA CYS A 25 7.41 -2.59 -3.09
C CYS A 25 7.37 -4.12 -2.92
N PHE A 26 7.12 -4.87 -3.99
CA PHE A 26 7.12 -6.33 -3.93
C PHE A 26 8.47 -6.89 -3.49
N THR A 27 9.58 -6.33 -3.97
CA THR A 27 10.93 -6.78 -3.59
C THR A 27 11.19 -6.57 -2.10
N ILE A 28 10.80 -5.43 -1.53
CA ILE A 28 11.00 -5.11 -0.12
C ILE A 28 10.10 -5.95 0.79
N ILE A 29 8.89 -6.29 0.33
CA ILE A 29 7.92 -7.06 1.12
C ILE A 29 8.24 -8.57 1.12
N LEU A 30 8.98 -9.08 0.13
CA LEU A 30 9.31 -10.51 0.02
C LEU A 30 9.80 -11.16 1.33
N PRO A 31 10.74 -10.59 2.11
CA PRO A 31 11.16 -11.17 3.38
C PRO A 31 10.01 -11.34 4.39
N MET A 32 9.08 -10.36 4.44
CA MET A 32 7.91 -10.45 5.33
C MET A 32 6.93 -11.54 4.89
N ILE A 33 6.74 -11.70 3.57
CA ILE A 33 5.95 -12.80 3.01
C ILE A 33 6.60 -14.15 3.36
N MET A 34 7.92 -14.28 3.25
CA MET A 34 8.63 -15.51 3.58
C MET A 34 8.49 -15.88 5.06
N VAL A 35 8.61 -14.90 5.97
CA VAL A 35 8.41 -15.13 7.41
C VAL A 35 7.00 -15.65 7.70
N GLY A 36 5.98 -14.99 7.14
CA GLY A 36 4.60 -15.42 7.29
C GLY A 36 4.32 -16.81 6.70
N SER A 37 4.89 -17.10 5.52
CA SER A 37 4.76 -18.40 4.87
C SER A 37 5.42 -19.53 5.68
N LEU A 38 6.59 -19.29 6.26
CA LEU A 38 7.26 -20.25 7.14
C LEU A 38 6.42 -20.52 8.40
N ALA A 39 5.86 -19.48 9.02
CA ALA A 39 4.96 -19.63 10.17
C ALA A 39 3.71 -20.47 9.80
N SER A 40 3.10 -20.19 8.65
CA SER A 40 1.95 -20.95 8.14
C SER A 40 2.31 -22.43 7.87
N LEU A 41 3.51 -22.69 7.33
CA LEU A 41 4.00 -24.03 7.08
C LEU A 41 4.12 -24.84 8.40
N VAL A 42 4.73 -24.24 9.43
CA VAL A 42 4.85 -24.87 10.74
C VAL A 42 3.47 -25.15 11.35
N ASN A 43 2.54 -24.20 11.26
CA ASN A 43 1.17 -24.40 11.74
C ASN A 43 0.42 -25.52 10.97
N THR A 44 0.70 -25.71 9.70
CA THR A 44 0.14 -26.83 8.93
C THR A 44 0.69 -28.16 9.43
N PHE A 45 1.99 -28.25 9.69
CA PHE A 45 2.60 -29.46 10.26
C PHE A 45 2.12 -29.77 11.70
N ARG A 46 1.66 -28.79 12.45
CA ARG A 46 1.09 -28.97 13.79
C ARG A 46 -0.11 -29.94 13.80
N ASN A 47 -0.84 -30.04 12.70
CA ASN A 47 -1.93 -31.02 12.57
C ASN A 47 -1.43 -32.47 12.65
N PHE A 48 -0.17 -32.72 12.32
CA PHE A 48 0.48 -34.04 12.38
C PHE A 48 1.38 -34.17 13.61
N ALA A 49 1.88 -33.06 14.14
CA ALA A 49 2.82 -32.99 15.26
C ALA A 49 2.37 -31.95 16.31
N PRO A 50 1.43 -32.28 17.21
CA PRO A 50 0.83 -31.34 18.16
C PRO A 50 1.80 -30.68 19.16
N TRP A 51 3.01 -31.21 19.27
CA TRP A 51 4.09 -30.65 20.10
C TRP A 51 4.73 -29.38 19.50
N LEU A 52 4.47 -29.07 18.22
CA LEU A 52 4.98 -27.85 17.60
C LEU A 52 4.31 -26.59 18.17
N PRO A 53 5.05 -25.48 18.33
CA PRO A 53 4.50 -24.23 18.84
C PRO A 53 3.49 -23.62 17.87
N ASP A 54 2.53 -22.87 18.40
CA ASP A 54 1.63 -22.07 17.59
C ASP A 54 2.30 -20.79 17.11
N LEU A 55 2.47 -20.65 15.80
CA LEU A 55 3.09 -19.49 15.15
C LEU A 55 2.08 -18.58 14.44
N SER A 56 0.78 -18.70 14.76
CA SER A 56 -0.28 -17.90 14.15
C SER A 56 -0.08 -16.40 14.34
N LEU A 57 0.43 -15.97 15.50
CA LEU A 57 0.77 -14.58 15.76
C LEU A 57 1.87 -14.05 14.83
N ILE A 58 2.89 -14.87 14.55
CA ILE A 58 3.97 -14.48 13.60
C ILE A 58 3.37 -14.25 12.22
N ASN A 59 2.50 -15.17 11.77
CA ASN A 59 1.80 -14.99 10.50
C ASN A 59 0.94 -13.72 10.48
N SER A 60 0.19 -13.45 11.56
CA SER A 60 -0.69 -12.29 11.67
C SER A 60 0.09 -10.96 11.64
N PHE A 61 1.27 -10.90 12.27
CA PHE A 61 2.10 -9.69 12.31
C PHE A 61 3.09 -9.55 11.13
N SER A 62 3.19 -10.54 10.26
CA SER A 62 3.98 -10.47 9.02
C SER A 62 3.07 -10.38 7.80
N PHE A 63 2.53 -11.51 7.36
CA PHE A 63 1.67 -11.62 6.19
C PHE A 63 0.30 -10.94 6.40
N GLY A 64 -0.21 -10.97 7.64
CA GLY A 64 -1.48 -10.34 8.00
C GLY A 64 -1.49 -8.80 8.00
N LEU A 65 -0.33 -8.13 7.86
CA LEU A 65 -0.21 -6.67 7.77
C LEU A 65 0.32 -6.19 6.41
N ILE A 66 0.34 -7.08 5.42
CA ILE A 66 1.00 -6.82 4.14
C ILE A 66 0.42 -5.61 3.40
N SER A 67 -0.88 -5.37 3.49
CA SER A 67 -1.53 -4.22 2.86
C SER A 67 -1.08 -2.89 3.47
N ILE A 68 -0.80 -2.84 4.77
CA ILE A 68 -0.25 -1.65 5.44
C ILE A 68 1.14 -1.35 4.89
N PHE A 69 1.98 -2.37 4.74
CA PHE A 69 3.33 -2.18 4.18
C PHE A 69 3.28 -1.70 2.73
N MET A 70 2.38 -2.26 1.91
CA MET A 70 2.18 -1.82 0.53
C MET A 70 1.66 -0.39 0.46
N ALA A 71 0.67 -0.04 1.30
CA ALA A 71 0.12 1.30 1.36
C ALA A 71 1.17 2.36 1.70
N PHE A 72 2.17 2.02 2.52
CA PHE A 72 3.29 2.89 2.82
C PHE A 72 4.31 2.96 1.68
N LEU A 73 4.78 1.80 1.22
CA LEU A 73 5.94 1.70 0.32
C LEU A 73 5.66 2.24 -1.08
N ILE A 74 4.47 2.01 -1.63
CA ILE A 74 4.15 2.42 -3.00
C ILE A 74 4.23 3.94 -3.16
N PRO A 75 3.47 4.77 -2.42
CA PRO A 75 3.55 6.22 -2.57
C PRO A 75 4.89 6.79 -2.12
N TYR A 76 5.54 6.19 -1.11
CA TYR A 76 6.90 6.54 -0.71
C TYR A 76 7.89 6.43 -1.88
N THR A 77 7.88 5.30 -2.60
CA THR A 77 8.78 5.06 -3.73
C THR A 77 8.43 5.94 -4.93
N ILE A 78 7.15 6.24 -5.16
CA ILE A 78 6.74 7.20 -6.20
C ILE A 78 7.31 8.58 -5.92
N MET A 79 7.20 9.06 -4.67
CA MET A 79 7.73 10.37 -4.27
C MET A 79 9.25 10.41 -4.39
N GLU A 80 9.94 9.34 -4.03
CA GLU A 80 11.38 9.19 -4.19
C GLU A 80 11.79 9.24 -5.67
N SER A 81 11.15 8.48 -6.53
CA SER A 81 11.39 8.46 -7.98
C SER A 81 11.15 9.84 -8.63
N LYS A 82 10.23 10.63 -8.08
CA LYS A 82 9.94 12.01 -8.53
C LYS A 82 10.80 13.07 -7.86
N LYS A 83 11.84 12.68 -7.10
CA LYS A 83 12.79 13.56 -6.39
C LYS A 83 12.14 14.45 -5.31
N LEU A 84 11.01 14.04 -4.75
CA LEU A 84 10.29 14.71 -3.68
C LEU A 84 10.69 14.11 -2.31
N GLN A 85 11.99 14.14 -2.00
CA GLN A 85 12.58 13.45 -0.85
C GLN A 85 12.03 13.90 0.51
N LYS A 86 11.71 15.20 0.64
CA LYS A 86 11.22 15.76 1.91
C LYS A 86 9.80 15.31 2.25
N GLN A 87 8.99 14.99 1.24
CA GLN A 87 7.58 14.65 1.37
C GLN A 87 7.32 13.14 1.37
N LYS A 88 8.30 12.29 1.02
CA LYS A 88 8.10 10.86 0.81
C LYS A 88 7.58 10.13 2.05
N MET A 89 8.13 10.44 3.24
CA MET A 89 7.70 9.83 4.50
C MET A 89 6.26 10.23 4.86
N ILE A 90 5.96 11.53 4.74
CA ILE A 90 4.64 12.07 5.05
C ILE A 90 3.58 11.44 4.13
N THR A 91 3.90 11.29 2.85
CA THR A 91 3.00 10.66 1.87
C THR A 91 2.76 9.19 2.19
N GLY A 92 3.79 8.45 2.60
CA GLY A 92 3.67 7.07 3.04
C GLY A 92 2.73 6.91 4.24
N PHE A 93 2.92 7.71 5.30
CA PHE A 93 2.04 7.70 6.47
C PHE A 93 0.62 8.15 6.16
N ALA A 94 0.45 9.18 5.33
CA ALA A 94 -0.87 9.61 4.88
C ALA A 94 -1.63 8.50 4.15
N SER A 95 -0.93 7.71 3.36
CA SER A 95 -1.51 6.57 2.64
C SER A 95 -1.93 5.43 3.56
N VAL A 96 -1.13 5.13 4.60
CA VAL A 96 -1.52 4.15 5.63
C VAL A 96 -2.80 4.61 6.37
N SER A 97 -2.84 5.89 6.78
CA SER A 97 -4.03 6.46 7.44
C SER A 97 -5.26 6.39 6.54
N ALA A 98 -5.09 6.65 5.24
CA ALA A 98 -6.16 6.55 4.26
C ALA A 98 -6.65 5.10 4.07
N LEU A 99 -5.75 4.10 4.05
CA LEU A 99 -6.14 2.69 3.99
C LEU A 99 -6.99 2.29 5.19
N ILE A 100 -6.56 2.68 6.40
CA ILE A 100 -7.30 2.40 7.63
C ILE A 100 -8.67 3.09 7.62
N ALA A 101 -8.73 4.34 7.15
CA ALA A 101 -9.99 5.07 7.02
C ALA A 101 -10.97 4.42 6.03
N LEU A 102 -10.46 3.88 4.90
CA LEU A 102 -11.24 3.13 3.91
C LEU A 102 -11.74 1.78 4.45
N ALA A 103 -11.01 1.16 5.38
CA ALA A 103 -11.40 -0.10 6.00
C ALA A 103 -12.64 0.04 6.92
N ASN A 104 -13.26 1.23 6.96
CA ASN A 104 -14.45 1.53 7.74
C ASN A 104 -14.35 1.06 9.20
N PRO A 105 -13.40 1.59 9.98
CA PRO A 105 -13.20 1.18 11.36
C PRO A 105 -14.45 1.47 12.20
N GLN A 106 -14.84 0.51 13.06
CA GLN A 106 -16.01 0.62 13.93
C GLN A 106 -15.58 0.76 15.38
N TYR A 107 -16.34 1.53 16.16
CA TYR A 107 -16.18 1.57 17.60
C TYR A 107 -17.10 0.51 18.24
N VAL A 108 -16.49 -0.50 18.89
CA VAL A 108 -17.19 -1.54 19.64
C VAL A 108 -16.69 -1.49 21.07
N ASP A 109 -17.59 -1.26 22.02
CA ASP A 109 -17.28 -1.15 23.47
C ASP A 109 -16.13 -0.18 23.77
N GLY A 110 -16.08 0.94 23.06
CA GLY A 110 -15.04 1.98 23.20
C GLY A 110 -13.70 1.66 22.53
N ASN A 111 -13.56 0.49 21.92
CA ASN A 111 -12.36 0.08 21.18
C ASN A 111 -12.54 0.29 19.68
N LEU A 112 -11.49 0.77 19.02
CA LEU A 112 -11.46 0.87 17.56
C LEU A 112 -11.15 -0.51 16.97
N VAL A 113 -12.12 -1.09 16.28
CA VAL A 113 -12.00 -2.40 15.65
C VAL A 113 -11.89 -2.22 14.14
N ILE A 114 -10.87 -2.85 13.55
CA ILE A 114 -10.62 -2.88 12.12
C ILE A 114 -10.70 -4.32 11.65
N ASN A 115 -11.36 -4.56 10.51
CA ASN A 115 -11.39 -5.89 9.93
C ASN A 115 -9.98 -6.30 9.49
N SER A 116 -9.44 -7.34 10.10
CA SER A 116 -8.08 -7.84 9.82
C SER A 116 -7.89 -8.29 8.37
N GLY A 117 -8.97 -8.72 7.69
CA GLY A 117 -8.92 -9.06 6.27
C GLY A 117 -8.54 -7.88 5.38
N TYR A 118 -8.92 -6.66 5.74
CA TYR A 118 -8.63 -5.46 4.97
C TYR A 118 -7.19 -4.94 5.13
N VAL A 119 -6.52 -5.26 6.22
CA VAL A 119 -5.11 -4.91 6.45
C VAL A 119 -4.14 -6.01 6.01
N GLY A 120 -4.64 -7.24 5.86
CA GLY A 120 -3.91 -8.40 5.37
C GLY A 120 -4.00 -8.58 3.86
N THR A 121 -3.96 -9.83 3.41
CA THR A 121 -3.94 -10.19 1.99
C THR A 121 -5.19 -9.74 1.22
N GLY A 122 -6.37 -9.74 1.84
CA GLY A 122 -7.60 -9.25 1.23
C GLY A 122 -7.56 -7.77 0.87
N GLY A 123 -6.78 -6.98 1.58
CA GLY A 123 -6.60 -5.55 1.29
C GLY A 123 -5.49 -5.19 0.31
N MET A 124 -4.68 -6.15 -0.16
CA MET A 124 -3.52 -5.88 -1.02
C MET A 124 -3.87 -5.10 -2.28
N THR A 125 -4.96 -5.49 -2.96
CA THR A 125 -5.42 -4.85 -4.19
C THR A 125 -5.82 -3.40 -3.95
N VAL A 126 -6.56 -3.14 -2.85
CA VAL A 126 -6.95 -1.79 -2.45
C VAL A 126 -5.72 -0.96 -2.11
N ALA A 127 -4.80 -1.50 -1.31
CA ALA A 127 -3.56 -0.83 -0.93
C ALA A 127 -2.70 -0.47 -2.14
N MET A 128 -2.64 -1.35 -3.16
CA MET A 128 -1.90 -1.13 -4.40
C MET A 128 -2.51 0.01 -5.21
N VAL A 129 -3.81 -0.06 -5.50
CA VAL A 129 -4.51 0.97 -6.28
C VAL A 129 -4.47 2.31 -5.55
N MET A 130 -4.81 2.32 -4.26
CA MET A 130 -4.81 3.52 -3.44
C MET A 130 -3.41 4.13 -3.31
N GLY A 131 -2.38 3.32 -3.10
CA GLY A 131 -0.99 3.78 -3.02
C GLY A 131 -0.53 4.46 -4.30
N LEU A 132 -0.92 3.94 -5.48
CA LEU A 132 -0.64 4.56 -6.78
C LEU A 132 -1.38 5.90 -6.93
N VAL A 133 -2.67 5.93 -6.58
CA VAL A 133 -3.50 7.15 -6.65
C VAL A 133 -2.98 8.23 -5.71
N ILE A 134 -2.68 7.89 -4.46
CA ILE A 134 -2.13 8.85 -3.48
C ILE A 134 -0.74 9.33 -3.91
N GLY A 135 0.14 8.45 -4.36
CA GLY A 135 1.44 8.83 -4.88
C GLY A 135 1.35 9.78 -6.07
N TRP A 136 0.39 9.56 -6.97
CA TRP A 136 0.10 10.48 -8.06
C TRP A 136 -0.44 11.82 -7.56
N LEU A 137 -1.47 11.81 -6.71
CA LEU A 137 -2.12 13.00 -6.16
C LEU A 137 -1.12 13.89 -5.41
N PHE A 138 -0.37 13.32 -4.46
CA PHE A 138 0.61 14.05 -3.67
C PHE A 138 1.77 14.56 -4.53
N SER A 139 2.23 13.78 -5.51
CA SER A 139 3.29 14.25 -6.41
C SER A 139 2.82 15.40 -7.31
N ALA A 140 1.57 15.43 -7.74
CA ALA A 140 0.99 16.53 -8.47
C ALA A 140 0.84 17.77 -7.57
N TYR A 141 0.30 17.59 -6.37
CA TYR A 141 0.10 18.66 -5.40
C TYR A 141 1.43 19.35 -5.01
N PHE A 142 2.44 18.60 -4.60
CA PHE A 142 3.72 19.17 -4.18
C PHE A 142 4.58 19.73 -5.32
N LYS A 143 4.34 19.31 -6.56
CA LYS A 143 4.96 19.95 -7.72
C LYS A 143 4.47 21.37 -7.95
N HIS A 144 3.19 21.62 -7.68
CA HIS A 144 2.59 22.94 -7.88
C HIS A 144 2.78 23.88 -6.70
N GLY A 145 3.07 23.35 -5.50
CA GLY A 145 3.37 24.08 -4.24
C GLY A 145 2.41 25.23 -3.95
N LEU A 146 1.74 25.21 -2.81
CA LEU A 146 0.85 26.31 -2.41
C LEU A 146 1.64 27.54 -1.93
N PHE A 147 2.81 27.32 -1.35
CA PHE A 147 3.65 28.41 -0.85
C PHE A 147 4.73 28.79 -1.87
N LYS A 148 4.80 30.09 -2.19
CA LYS A 148 5.85 30.62 -3.08
C LYS A 148 7.24 30.31 -2.50
N LYS A 149 8.20 29.99 -3.38
CA LYS A 149 9.61 29.69 -3.06
C LYS A 149 10.34 30.76 -2.19
N ASN A 150 9.77 31.93 -2.01
CA ASN A 150 10.34 33.05 -1.29
C ASN A 150 9.78 33.27 0.14
N SER A 151 9.26 32.20 0.78
CA SER A 151 8.89 32.32 2.18
C SER A 151 10.15 32.33 3.04
N SER A 152 10.21 33.25 4.03
CA SER A 152 11.27 33.32 5.06
C SER A 152 11.23 32.12 6.03
N LEU A 153 10.28 31.17 5.86
CA LEU A 153 10.11 30.02 6.73
C LEU A 153 11.10 28.90 6.35
N PRO A 154 11.60 28.14 7.34
CA PRO A 154 12.38 26.94 7.08
C PRO A 154 11.61 25.97 6.19
N SER A 155 12.29 25.34 5.24
CA SER A 155 11.68 24.46 4.25
C SER A 155 10.90 23.27 4.86
N VAL A 156 11.25 22.85 6.06
CA VAL A 156 10.56 21.80 6.81
C VAL A 156 9.18 22.26 7.28
N VAL A 157 9.10 23.49 7.78
CA VAL A 157 7.84 24.09 8.25
C VAL A 157 6.86 24.29 7.10
N VAL A 158 7.36 24.75 5.94
CA VAL A 158 6.53 24.87 4.73
C VAL A 158 5.92 23.53 4.32
N VAL A 159 6.73 22.47 4.31
CA VAL A 159 6.26 21.11 3.98
C VAL A 159 5.19 20.63 4.96
N TRP A 160 5.31 20.93 6.24
CA TRP A 160 4.32 20.56 7.24
C TRP A 160 2.96 21.23 6.99
N PHE A 161 2.97 22.56 6.79
CA PHE A 161 1.73 23.30 6.53
C PHE A 161 1.04 22.85 5.22
N GLU A 162 1.81 22.63 4.17
CA GLU A 162 1.28 22.09 2.91
C GLU A 162 0.68 20.70 3.10
N SER A 163 1.33 19.87 3.94
CA SER A 163 0.88 18.49 4.16
C SER A 163 -0.40 18.39 4.99
N ILE A 164 -0.60 19.25 5.98
CA ILE A 164 -1.77 19.22 6.87
C ILE A 164 -3.07 19.27 6.06
N LEU A 165 -3.18 20.21 5.13
CA LEU A 165 -4.40 20.41 4.36
C LEU A 165 -4.72 19.21 3.47
N ILE A 166 -3.74 18.73 2.71
CA ILE A 166 -3.97 17.61 1.79
C ILE A 166 -4.25 16.31 2.55
N ILE A 167 -3.58 16.05 3.69
CA ILE A 167 -3.83 14.88 4.52
C ILE A 167 -5.23 14.93 5.13
N PHE A 168 -5.64 16.09 5.65
CA PHE A 168 -6.98 16.26 6.22
C PHE A 168 -8.06 15.95 5.19
N VAL A 169 -7.97 16.55 4.00
CA VAL A 169 -8.92 16.30 2.91
C VAL A 169 -8.89 14.83 2.47
N LEU A 170 -7.70 14.23 2.36
CA LEU A 170 -7.55 12.84 1.98
C LEU A 170 -8.27 11.90 2.96
N ILE A 171 -8.02 12.05 4.27
CA ILE A 171 -8.63 11.20 5.29
C ILE A 171 -10.14 11.40 5.32
N LEU A 172 -10.62 12.65 5.24
CA LEU A 172 -12.05 12.96 5.20
C LEU A 172 -12.74 12.28 4.01
N VAL A 173 -12.16 12.38 2.81
CA VAL A 173 -12.69 11.72 1.61
C VAL A 173 -12.67 10.20 1.77
N CYS A 174 -11.59 9.62 2.31
CA CYS A 174 -11.50 8.18 2.54
C CYS A 174 -12.53 7.67 3.56
N ILE A 175 -12.82 8.42 4.62
CA ILE A 175 -13.88 8.07 5.59
C ILE A 175 -15.25 8.08 4.90
N ILE A 176 -15.56 9.13 4.14
CA ILE A 176 -16.84 9.22 3.43
C ILE A 176 -17.00 8.06 2.44
N ILE A 177 -15.94 7.73 1.69
CA ILE A 177 -15.97 6.61 0.75
C ILE A 177 -16.13 5.29 1.49
N GLY A 178 -15.35 5.04 2.55
CA GLY A 178 -15.40 3.79 3.31
C GLY A 178 -16.73 3.53 4.00
N GLN A 179 -17.46 4.58 4.38
CA GLN A 179 -18.79 4.46 4.97
C GLN A 179 -19.90 4.17 3.94
N ASN A 180 -19.73 4.63 2.69
CA ASN A 180 -20.78 4.54 1.66
C ASN A 180 -20.51 3.44 0.63
N VAL A 181 -19.26 3.06 0.42
CA VAL A 181 -18.84 2.12 -0.62
C VAL A 181 -17.84 1.13 -0.05
N ASP A 182 -18.16 -0.15 -0.12
CA ASP A 182 -17.17 -1.20 0.17
C ASP A 182 -16.22 -1.37 -1.03
N LEU A 183 -15.16 -0.53 -1.05
CA LEU A 183 -14.13 -0.56 -2.09
C LEU A 183 -13.37 -1.88 -2.11
N PHE A 184 -13.27 -2.60 -0.98
CA PHE A 184 -12.56 -3.85 -0.91
C PHE A 184 -13.29 -4.93 -1.72
N SER A 185 -14.59 -5.10 -1.49
CA SER A 185 -15.41 -6.05 -2.26
C SER A 185 -15.55 -5.65 -3.73
N LEU A 186 -15.60 -4.35 -4.01
CA LEU A 186 -15.72 -3.83 -5.37
C LEU A 186 -14.45 -4.10 -6.19
N LEU A 187 -13.29 -3.80 -5.65
CA LEU A 187 -12.02 -4.07 -6.32
C LEU A 187 -11.74 -5.58 -6.43
N GLU A 188 -12.09 -6.38 -5.43
CA GLU A 188 -12.01 -7.83 -5.51
C GLU A 188 -12.83 -8.37 -6.70
N LYS A 189 -14.05 -7.92 -6.89
CA LYS A 189 -14.88 -8.28 -8.05
C LYS A 189 -14.28 -7.85 -9.39
N VAL A 190 -13.68 -6.67 -9.45
CA VAL A 190 -13.02 -6.17 -10.68
C VAL A 190 -11.78 -6.98 -11.04
N PHE A 191 -11.01 -7.43 -10.03
CA PHE A 191 -9.78 -8.18 -10.25
C PHE A 191 -9.99 -9.71 -10.26
N SER A 192 -11.14 -10.22 -9.82
CA SER A 192 -11.45 -11.65 -9.81
C SER A 192 -11.34 -12.32 -11.19
N PRO A 193 -11.72 -11.69 -12.33
CA PRO A 193 -11.52 -12.29 -13.63
C PRO A 193 -10.03 -12.48 -13.99
N LEU A 194 -9.16 -11.56 -13.55
CA LEU A 194 -7.72 -11.68 -13.75
C LEU A 194 -7.12 -12.83 -12.93
N ALA A 195 -7.60 -13.01 -11.69
CA ALA A 195 -7.20 -14.13 -10.85
C ALA A 195 -7.69 -15.48 -11.44
N ALA A 196 -8.91 -15.52 -12.00
CA ALA A 196 -9.45 -16.71 -12.67
C ALA A 196 -8.62 -17.09 -13.91
N ILE A 197 -8.19 -16.10 -14.72
CA ILE A 197 -7.30 -16.33 -15.85
C ILE A 197 -5.96 -16.93 -15.37
N GLY A 198 -5.37 -16.36 -14.32
CA GLY A 198 -4.13 -16.88 -13.72
C GLY A 198 -4.25 -18.33 -13.28
N ASN A 199 -5.34 -18.68 -12.62
CA ASN A 199 -5.61 -20.06 -12.16
C ASN A 199 -5.88 -21.04 -13.32
N THR A 200 -6.41 -20.57 -14.45
CA THR A 200 -6.70 -21.42 -15.62
C THR A 200 -5.43 -21.73 -16.43
N TYR A 201 -4.43 -20.85 -16.42
CA TYR A 201 -3.19 -21.03 -17.19
C TYR A 201 -2.04 -21.65 -16.36
N LEU A 202 -2.15 -21.69 -15.03
CA LEU A 202 -1.13 -22.24 -14.12
C LEU A 202 -1.53 -23.60 -13.51
N GLY A 203 -2.74 -24.07 -13.71
CA GLY A 203 -3.24 -25.40 -13.39
C GLY A 203 -3.30 -26.23 -14.64
#